data_f3205e11b65314b655c89d768d9156d6
#
_entry.id   f3205e11b65314b655c89d768d9156d6
#
_cell.length_a   1.000
_cell.length_b   1.000
_cell.length_c   1.000
_cell.angle_alpha   90.00
_cell.angle_beta   90.00
_cell.angle_gamma   90.00
#
_symmetry.space_group_name_H-M   'P 1'
#
loop_
_entity.id
_entity.type
_entity.pdbx_description
1 polymer ?
#
loop_
_entity_poly.entity_id
_entity_poly.type
_entity_poly.pdbx_seq_one_letter_code
_entity_poly.pdbx_strand_id
1 'polypeptide(L)'
;MKKLLSALFVSTLLLTSCSSGGSATNLGTKDFAVKIAEPGVVVLDVRTAGEFAEGHLENAINIDVEGGQFDAGIAQLDKTKTYAVYCRSGRRSSVAVGKMSKAGFTSLFNLNAGITDWQSQGFPVVL
;
A
#
# COMPACT_ATOMS: atom_id res chain seq x y z
N MET A 1 -58.10 0.68 37.17
CA MET A 1 -56.88 -0.13 37.01
C MET A 1 -56.16 0.33 35.75
N LYS A 2 -55.10 1.08 35.92
CA LYS A 2 -54.36 1.63 34.80
C LYS A 2 -53.08 0.78 34.62
N LYS A 3 -52.98 0.05 33.50
CA LYS A 3 -51.77 -0.71 33.15
C LYS A 3 -50.82 0.25 32.45
N LEU A 4 -49.72 0.56 33.13
CA LEU A 4 -48.59 1.28 32.51
C LEU A 4 -47.77 0.29 31.71
N LEU A 5 -47.79 0.42 30.38
CA LEU A 5 -46.86 -0.25 29.50
C LEU A 5 -45.58 0.58 29.47
N SER A 6 -44.57 0.06 30.11
CA SER A 6 -43.20 0.59 30.04
C SER A 6 -42.60 0.11 28.72
N ALA A 7 -42.48 1.00 27.76
CA ALA A 7 -41.77 0.73 26.53
C ALA A 7 -40.25 0.86 26.79
N LEU A 8 -39.58 -0.26 26.83
CA LEU A 8 -38.13 -0.32 26.93
C LEU A 8 -37.54 0.05 25.54
N PHE A 9 -37.03 1.26 25.43
CA PHE A 9 -36.30 1.70 24.28
C PHE A 9 -34.88 1.14 24.36
N VAL A 10 -34.64 0.01 23.68
CA VAL A 10 -33.28 -0.52 23.52
C VAL A 10 -32.63 0.31 22.43
N SER A 11 -31.84 1.29 22.85
CA SER A 11 -30.97 2.05 21.96
C SER A 11 -29.78 1.15 21.59
N THR A 12 -29.86 0.49 20.45
CA THR A 12 -28.70 -0.21 19.88
C THR A 12 -27.70 0.83 19.39
N LEU A 13 -26.68 1.06 20.20
CA LEU A 13 -25.54 1.87 19.82
C LEU A 13 -24.74 1.08 18.77
N LEU A 14 -24.96 1.39 17.49
CA LEU A 14 -24.13 0.92 16.39
C LEU A 14 -22.76 1.58 16.55
N LEU A 15 -21.84 0.86 17.17
CA LEU A 15 -20.42 1.20 17.13
C LEU A 15 -19.92 0.96 15.69
N THR A 16 -20.04 1.95 14.85
CA THR A 16 -19.28 1.99 13.61
C THR A 16 -17.82 2.19 13.99
N SER A 17 -17.06 1.11 14.08
CA SER A 17 -15.61 1.21 14.19
C SER A 17 -15.10 1.71 12.83
N CYS A 18 -14.93 3.02 12.71
CA CYS A 18 -14.10 3.58 11.66
C CYS A 18 -12.67 3.21 11.96
N SER A 19 -12.15 2.16 11.34
CA SER A 19 -10.72 1.95 11.28
C SER A 19 -10.16 3.05 10.38
N SER A 20 -9.78 4.17 10.99
CA SER A 20 -9.05 5.24 10.32
C SER A 20 -7.61 4.78 10.14
N GLY A 21 -7.27 4.39 8.94
CA GLY A 21 -5.95 3.92 8.57
C GLY A 21 -6.10 2.72 7.65
N GLY A 22 -6.11 2.95 6.36
CA GLY A 22 -6.06 1.89 5.39
C GLY A 22 -4.81 1.05 5.65
N SER A 23 -4.96 -0.21 6.06
CA SER A 23 -3.86 -1.14 6.06
C SER A 23 -3.58 -1.53 4.62
N ALA A 24 -2.30 -1.59 4.24
CA ALA A 24 -1.90 -2.07 2.93
C ALA A 24 -2.24 -3.55 2.77
N THR A 25 -2.63 -3.94 1.58
CA THR A 25 -2.86 -5.33 1.22
C THR A 25 -1.56 -5.95 0.71
N ASN A 26 -1.13 -7.03 1.34
CA ASN A 26 0.00 -7.82 0.86
C ASN A 26 -0.43 -8.72 -0.31
N LEU A 27 0.30 -8.68 -1.39
CA LEU A 27 0.07 -9.50 -2.57
C LEU A 27 1.28 -10.38 -2.87
N GLY A 28 1.01 -11.61 -3.29
CA GLY A 28 2.00 -12.45 -3.94
C GLY A 28 2.34 -11.89 -5.32
N THR A 29 3.39 -12.42 -5.93
CA THR A 29 3.95 -11.87 -7.18
C THR A 29 2.94 -11.89 -8.34
N LYS A 30 2.20 -12.98 -8.52
CA LYS A 30 1.20 -13.07 -9.60
C LYS A 30 0.05 -12.08 -9.43
N ASP A 31 -0.47 -11.95 -8.21
CA ASP A 31 -1.54 -11.00 -7.90
C ASP A 31 -1.05 -9.56 -8.01
N PHE A 32 0.20 -9.30 -7.63
CA PHE A 32 0.82 -7.99 -7.82
C PHE A 32 0.96 -7.63 -9.30
N ALA A 33 1.35 -8.60 -10.15
CA ALA A 33 1.41 -8.40 -11.59
C ALA A 33 0.04 -8.02 -12.18
N VAL A 34 -1.02 -8.67 -11.72
CA VAL A 34 -2.41 -8.33 -12.11
C VAL A 34 -2.76 -6.92 -11.63
N LYS A 35 -2.41 -6.58 -10.39
CA LYS A 35 -2.71 -5.26 -9.80
C LYS A 35 -2.05 -4.12 -10.59
N ILE A 36 -0.77 -4.23 -10.91
CA ILE A 36 -0.06 -3.15 -11.62
C ILE A 36 -0.48 -2.99 -13.09
N ALA A 37 -1.16 -3.99 -13.66
CA ALA A 37 -1.76 -3.90 -14.99
C ALA A 37 -3.08 -3.12 -14.99
N GLU A 38 -3.68 -2.87 -13.85
CA GLU A 38 -4.91 -2.09 -13.75
C GLU A 38 -4.65 -0.62 -14.10
N PRO A 39 -5.56 0.05 -14.85
CA PRO A 39 -5.41 1.48 -15.16
C PRO A 39 -5.32 2.35 -13.90
N GLY A 40 -4.40 3.30 -13.90
CA GLY A 40 -4.27 4.28 -12.83
C GLY A 40 -3.48 3.81 -11.60
N VAL A 41 -3.05 2.56 -11.55
CA VAL A 41 -2.17 2.07 -10.47
C VAL A 41 -0.75 2.59 -10.68
N VAL A 42 -0.21 3.24 -9.66
CA VAL A 42 1.17 3.76 -9.66
C VAL A 42 2.09 2.74 -8.99
N VAL A 43 3.16 2.37 -9.66
CA VAL A 43 4.18 1.46 -9.12
C VAL A 43 5.25 2.28 -8.41
N LEU A 44 5.53 1.95 -7.16
CA LEU A 44 6.50 2.66 -6.33
C LEU A 44 7.62 1.72 -5.86
N ASP A 45 8.83 2.00 -6.32
CA ASP A 45 10.05 1.32 -5.89
C ASP A 45 10.67 2.09 -4.72
N VAL A 46 10.74 1.46 -3.55
CA VAL A 46 11.24 2.11 -2.34
C VAL A 46 12.68 1.70 -1.98
N ARG A 47 13.39 1.11 -2.95
CA ARG A 47 14.80 0.76 -2.83
C ARG A 47 15.69 1.99 -3.06
N THR A 48 17.00 1.80 -2.90
CA THR A 48 17.97 2.84 -3.22
C THR A 48 17.98 3.18 -4.72
N ALA A 49 18.46 4.36 -5.07
CA ALA A 49 18.64 4.77 -6.46
C ALA A 49 19.58 3.83 -7.23
N GLY A 50 20.62 3.30 -6.57
CA GLY A 50 21.54 2.33 -7.18
C GLY A 50 20.86 1.02 -7.53
N GLU A 51 20.07 0.48 -6.61
CA GLU A 51 19.28 -0.75 -6.87
C GLU A 51 18.28 -0.53 -8.01
N PHE A 52 17.60 0.60 -8.02
CA PHE A 52 16.66 0.98 -9.09
C PHE A 52 17.35 1.03 -10.46
N ALA A 53 18.54 1.60 -10.53
CA ALA A 53 19.30 1.70 -11.78
C ALA A 53 19.76 0.33 -12.33
N GLU A 54 19.92 -0.66 -11.46
CA GLU A 54 20.28 -2.04 -11.87
C GLU A 54 19.12 -2.82 -12.50
N GLY A 55 17.90 -2.36 -12.30
CA GLY A 55 16.68 -2.95 -12.83
C GLY A 55 15.49 -2.68 -11.92
N HIS A 56 14.35 -2.35 -12.52
CA HIS A 56 13.13 -2.02 -11.80
C HIS A 56 11.89 -2.43 -12.62
N LEU A 57 10.73 -2.46 -12.00
CA LEU A 57 9.48 -2.71 -12.70
C LEU A 57 9.16 -1.53 -13.62
N GLU A 58 8.60 -1.84 -14.77
CA GLU A 58 8.25 -0.83 -15.77
C GLU A 58 7.37 0.27 -15.18
N ASN A 59 7.66 1.52 -15.52
CA ASN A 59 6.98 2.73 -15.05
C ASN A 59 7.09 2.99 -13.54
N ALA A 60 7.93 2.29 -12.79
CA ALA A 60 8.09 2.53 -11.36
C ALA A 60 8.69 3.92 -11.09
N ILE A 61 8.14 4.57 -10.08
CA ILE A 61 8.73 5.76 -9.47
C ILE A 61 9.64 5.28 -8.34
N ASN A 62 10.83 5.85 -8.22
CA ASN A 62 11.77 5.51 -7.15
C ASN A 62 11.77 6.57 -6.04
N ILE A 63 11.45 6.16 -4.83
CA ILE A 63 11.62 6.97 -3.62
C ILE A 63 12.19 6.06 -2.52
N ASP A 64 13.46 6.24 -2.18
CA ASP A 64 14.15 5.43 -1.18
C ASP A 64 13.55 5.63 0.22
N VAL A 65 13.04 4.57 0.83
CA VAL A 65 12.41 4.64 2.16
C VAL A 65 13.42 4.84 3.28
N GLU A 66 14.69 4.54 3.05
CA GLU A 66 15.77 4.67 4.04
C GLU A 66 16.64 5.92 3.81
N GLY A 67 16.47 6.63 2.72
CA GLY A 67 17.32 7.75 2.30
C GLY A 67 17.07 9.09 2.99
N GLY A 68 16.13 9.18 3.94
CA GLY A 68 15.81 10.42 4.64
C GLY A 68 14.90 11.39 3.88
N GLN A 69 14.60 11.12 2.63
CA GLN A 69 13.74 11.95 1.76
C GLN A 69 12.35 11.33 1.50
N PHE A 70 12.04 10.23 2.17
CA PHE A 70 10.82 9.48 1.87
C PHE A 70 9.55 10.29 2.17
N ASP A 71 9.48 10.88 3.35
CA ASP A 71 8.29 11.65 3.76
C ASP A 71 8.05 12.85 2.85
N ALA A 72 9.13 13.57 2.47
CA ALA A 72 9.04 14.67 1.51
C ALA A 72 8.67 14.18 0.10
N GLY A 73 9.19 13.03 -0.31
CA GLY A 73 8.89 12.43 -1.61
C GLY A 73 7.44 12.01 -1.75
N ILE A 74 6.89 11.32 -0.77
CA ILE A 74 5.48 10.90 -0.80
C ILE A 74 4.51 12.07 -0.63
N ALA A 75 4.94 13.17 -0.01
CA ALA A 75 4.13 14.39 0.10
C ALA A 75 3.82 15.01 -1.28
N GLN A 76 4.61 14.72 -2.31
CA GLN A 76 4.39 15.16 -3.68
C GLN A 76 3.43 14.24 -4.46
N LEU A 77 3.07 13.09 -3.91
CA LEU A 77 2.20 12.13 -4.57
C LEU A 77 0.72 12.43 -4.30
N ASP A 78 -0.13 12.09 -5.26
CA ASP A 78 -1.57 12.17 -5.11
C ASP A 78 -2.08 11.04 -4.20
N LYS A 79 -2.56 11.38 -3.01
CA LYS A 79 -3.01 10.42 -2.00
C LYS A 79 -4.30 9.68 -2.38
N THR A 80 -5.01 10.14 -3.40
CA THR A 80 -6.25 9.52 -3.88
C THR A 80 -6.03 8.36 -4.84
N LYS A 81 -4.81 8.22 -5.35
CA LYS A 81 -4.45 7.14 -6.28
C LYS A 81 -4.14 5.83 -5.54
N THR A 82 -4.12 4.76 -6.30
CA THR A 82 -3.69 3.43 -5.85
C THR A 82 -2.20 3.26 -6.11
N TYR A 83 -1.48 2.81 -5.09
CA TYR A 83 -0.04 2.57 -5.16
C TYR A 83 0.27 1.10 -4.91
N ALA A 84 1.07 0.54 -5.80
CA ALA A 84 1.64 -0.79 -5.68
C ALA A 84 3.13 -0.64 -5.37
N VAL A 85 3.51 -0.99 -4.16
CA VAL A 85 4.81 -0.68 -3.56
C VAL A 85 5.65 -1.94 -3.45
N TYR A 86 6.92 -1.85 -3.81
CA TYR A 86 7.84 -2.97 -3.69
C TYR A 86 9.24 -2.54 -3.27
N CYS A 87 9.96 -3.50 -2.71
CA CYS A 87 11.39 -3.40 -2.46
C CYS A 87 12.09 -4.67 -2.93
N ARG A 88 13.24 -5.02 -2.36
CA ARG A 88 13.97 -6.22 -2.73
C ARG A 88 13.29 -7.51 -2.25
N SER A 89 12.89 -7.57 -0.97
CA SER A 89 12.40 -8.77 -0.30
C SER A 89 11.12 -8.59 0.52
N GLY A 90 10.52 -7.39 0.52
CA GLY A 90 9.26 -7.08 1.20
C GLY A 90 9.39 -6.33 2.52
N ARG A 91 10.57 -6.28 3.16
CA ARG A 91 10.73 -5.63 4.47
C ARG A 91 10.65 -4.10 4.40
N ARG A 92 11.42 -3.46 3.52
CA ARG A 92 11.41 -2.01 3.35
C ARG A 92 10.07 -1.50 2.83
N SER A 93 9.45 -2.22 1.91
CA SER A 93 8.14 -1.86 1.37
C SER A 93 7.03 -1.98 2.42
N SER A 94 7.11 -2.92 3.35
CA SER A 94 6.19 -2.98 4.49
C SER A 94 6.30 -1.73 5.37
N VAL A 95 7.51 -1.24 5.61
CA VAL A 95 7.74 0.02 6.33
C VAL A 95 7.17 1.21 5.53
N ALA A 96 7.43 1.24 4.23
CA ALA A 96 6.97 2.31 3.34
C ALA A 96 5.44 2.43 3.32
N VAL A 97 4.71 1.32 3.14
CA VAL A 97 3.24 1.35 3.12
C VAL A 97 2.67 1.74 4.49
N GLY A 98 3.32 1.38 5.58
CA GLY A 98 2.95 1.84 6.92
C GLY A 98 3.06 3.36 7.06
N LYS A 99 4.14 3.95 6.59
CA LYS A 99 4.34 5.41 6.55
C LYS A 99 3.33 6.09 5.64
N MET A 100 3.07 5.54 4.47
CA MET A 100 2.10 6.07 3.52
C MET A 100 0.67 6.03 4.10
N SER A 101 0.29 4.94 4.75
CA SER A 101 -1.01 4.83 5.42
C SER A 101 -1.19 5.93 6.48
N LYS A 102 -0.18 6.17 7.31
CA LYS A 102 -0.19 7.25 8.31
C LYS A 102 -0.25 8.64 7.67
N ALA A 103 0.31 8.79 6.47
CA ALA A 103 0.29 10.05 5.72
C ALA A 103 -1.02 10.31 4.98
N GLY A 104 -2.00 9.38 5.03
CA GLY A 104 -3.32 9.55 4.45
C GLY A 104 -3.56 8.87 3.11
N PHE A 105 -2.64 8.02 2.65
CA PHE A 105 -2.87 7.17 1.48
C PHE A 105 -3.83 6.04 1.85
N THR A 106 -4.84 5.78 1.04
CA THR A 106 -5.94 4.86 1.38
C THR A 106 -5.98 3.60 0.53
N SER A 107 -5.26 3.54 -0.58
CA SER A 107 -5.25 2.40 -1.50
C SER A 107 -3.81 1.94 -1.75
N LEU A 108 -3.34 1.01 -0.92
CA LEU A 108 -1.96 0.56 -0.87
C LEU A 108 -1.87 -0.95 -1.01
N PHE A 109 -0.99 -1.40 -1.89
CA PHE A 109 -0.66 -2.80 -2.11
C PHE A 109 0.85 -2.99 -1.98
N ASN A 110 1.24 -4.07 -1.33
CA ASN A 110 2.65 -4.40 -1.10
C ASN A 110 3.00 -5.71 -1.80
N LEU A 111 4.07 -5.71 -2.58
CA LEU A 111 4.66 -6.95 -3.10
C LEU A 111 5.42 -7.65 -1.96
N ASN A 112 4.77 -8.61 -1.34
CA ASN A 112 5.27 -9.24 -0.12
C ASN A 112 6.63 -9.94 -0.28
N ALA A 113 6.86 -10.57 -1.43
CA ALA A 113 8.09 -11.30 -1.71
C ALA A 113 9.18 -10.46 -2.41
N GLY A 114 8.88 -9.23 -2.83
CA GLY A 114 9.81 -8.29 -3.44
C GLY A 114 10.21 -8.62 -4.88
N ILE A 115 11.07 -7.75 -5.43
CA ILE A 115 11.55 -7.90 -6.82
C ILE A 115 12.39 -9.18 -7.02
N THR A 116 13.00 -9.70 -5.97
CA THR A 116 13.74 -10.96 -6.05
C THR A 116 12.83 -12.10 -6.49
N ASP A 117 11.66 -12.22 -5.90
CA ASP A 117 10.68 -13.23 -6.31
C ASP A 117 10.05 -12.91 -7.67
N TRP A 118 9.79 -11.64 -7.94
CA TRP A 118 9.32 -11.17 -9.24
C TRP A 118 10.22 -11.66 -10.38
N GLN A 119 11.52 -11.46 -10.25
CA GLN A 119 12.50 -11.92 -11.24
C GLN A 119 12.62 -13.44 -11.29
N SER A 120 12.57 -14.12 -10.13
CA SER A 120 12.65 -15.59 -10.08
C SER A 120 11.47 -16.27 -10.77
N GLN A 121 10.31 -15.64 -10.81
CA GLN A 121 9.14 -16.13 -11.52
C GLN A 121 9.11 -15.75 -13.01
N GLY A 122 10.15 -15.07 -13.51
CA GLY A 122 10.31 -14.71 -14.92
C GLY A 122 9.58 -13.44 -15.34
N PHE A 123 9.09 -12.64 -14.39
CA PHE A 123 8.51 -11.34 -14.72
C PHE A 123 9.59 -10.32 -15.12
N PRO A 124 9.30 -9.42 -16.08
CA PRO A 124 10.31 -8.55 -16.65
C PRO A 124 10.69 -7.38 -15.75
N VAL A 125 11.92 -6.94 -15.86
CA VAL A 125 12.42 -5.68 -15.35
C VAL A 125 13.01 -4.85 -16.47
N VAL A 126 13.06 -3.55 -16.27
CA VAL A 126 13.68 -2.59 -17.20
C VAL A 126 14.82 -1.85 -16.51
N LEU A 127 15.70 -1.22 -17.28
CA LEU A 127 16.80 -0.40 -16.78
C LEU A 127 16.46 1.08 -16.78
#